data_e95a12b67f3e53834c44a97ea7e9d115
#
_entry.id   e95a12b67f3e53834c44a97ea7e9d115
#
_cell.length_a   1.000
_cell.length_b   1.000
_cell.length_c   1.000
_cell.angle_alpha   90.00
_cell.angle_beta   90.00
_cell.angle_gamma   90.00
#
_symmetry.space_group_name_H-M   'P 1'
#
loop_
_entity.id
_entity.type
_entity.pdbx_description
1 polymer ?
#
loop_
_entity_poly.entity_id
_entity_poly.type
_entity_poly.pdbx_seq_one_letter_code
_entity_poly.pdbx_strand_id
1 'polypeptide(L)'
;SVAFLPRHGAGHELPPHAINYRANLWALRSLGVRQVLGPCAVGGLRPDVAPGDIVVPDQLVDRTTRRVNGYVERGAVHVPFADPYCPRLSTACAAHPEVRQGGTMVVIEGPRFSTRAESRSYADQGWTLINMTGHPEAPLARELGMCYSALALVTDMDAGVDEGEGVS
;
A
#
# COMPACT_ATOMS: atom_id res chain seq x y z
N SER A 1 -11.59 -16.61 13.04
CA SER A 1 -11.59 -16.95 11.60
C SER A 1 -10.87 -15.85 10.84
N VAL A 2 -10.19 -16.20 9.72
CA VAL A 2 -9.51 -15.27 8.83
C VAL A 2 -10.20 -15.37 7.47
N ALA A 3 -10.50 -14.21 6.85
CA ALA A 3 -10.94 -14.12 5.48
C ALA A 3 -9.73 -13.77 4.60
N PHE A 4 -9.51 -14.50 3.54
CA PHE A 4 -8.47 -14.23 2.54
C PHE A 4 -9.12 -13.78 1.23
N LEU A 5 -8.63 -12.67 0.69
CA LEU A 5 -9.12 -12.12 -0.57
C LEU A 5 -7.92 -11.78 -1.47
N PRO A 6 -7.75 -12.51 -2.61
CA PRO A 6 -6.70 -12.20 -3.59
C PRO A 6 -7.10 -10.96 -4.39
N ARG A 7 -6.48 -9.78 -4.09
CA ARG A 7 -6.88 -8.51 -4.70
C ARG A 7 -6.72 -8.45 -6.22
N HIS A 8 -5.77 -9.18 -6.75
CA HIS A 8 -5.52 -9.28 -8.20
C HIS A 8 -6.36 -10.34 -8.93
N GLY A 9 -7.36 -10.95 -8.23
CA GLY A 9 -8.09 -12.12 -8.72
C GLY A 9 -7.39 -13.44 -8.39
N ALA A 10 -8.13 -14.54 -8.48
CA ALA A 10 -7.62 -15.88 -8.12
C ALA A 10 -6.43 -16.33 -8.98
N GLY A 11 -6.43 -15.92 -10.25
CA GLY A 11 -5.37 -16.22 -11.23
C GLY A 11 -4.39 -15.06 -11.45
N HIS A 12 -4.40 -14.02 -10.60
CA HIS A 12 -3.59 -12.81 -10.76
C HIS A 12 -3.84 -12.08 -12.10
N GLU A 13 -5.08 -12.07 -12.55
CA GLU A 13 -5.50 -11.54 -13.85
C GLU A 13 -5.75 -10.02 -13.86
N LEU A 14 -5.89 -9.39 -12.70
CA LEU A 14 -6.20 -7.97 -12.59
C LEU A 14 -4.95 -7.13 -12.33
N PRO A 15 -4.53 -6.24 -13.25
CA PRO A 15 -3.46 -5.30 -12.98
C PRO A 15 -3.87 -4.26 -11.93
N PRO A 16 -2.93 -3.58 -11.26
CA PRO A 16 -3.19 -2.70 -10.11
C PRO A 16 -4.28 -1.66 -10.34
N HIS A 17 -4.34 -1.05 -11.52
CA HIS A 17 -5.32 -0.01 -11.88
C HIS A 17 -6.72 -0.56 -12.19
N ALA A 18 -6.86 -1.87 -12.40
CA ALA A 18 -8.13 -2.54 -12.72
C ALA A 18 -8.72 -3.35 -11.55
N ILE A 19 -8.07 -3.35 -10.40
CA ILE A 19 -8.57 -4.02 -9.20
C ILE A 19 -9.87 -3.35 -8.73
N ASN A 20 -10.85 -4.15 -8.36
CA ASN A 20 -12.12 -3.71 -7.79
C ASN A 20 -12.00 -3.38 -6.29
N TYR A 21 -11.18 -2.39 -5.93
CA TYR A 21 -10.88 -2.05 -4.53
C TYR A 21 -12.13 -1.81 -3.68
N ARG A 22 -13.11 -1.05 -4.19
CA ARG A 22 -14.36 -0.76 -3.47
C ARG A 22 -15.13 -2.06 -3.17
N ALA A 23 -15.31 -2.92 -4.17
CA ALA A 23 -16.01 -4.20 -4.00
C ALA A 23 -15.27 -5.12 -3.03
N ASN A 24 -13.96 -5.18 -3.12
CA ASN A 24 -13.12 -6.03 -2.27
C ASN A 24 -13.23 -5.63 -0.79
N LEU A 25 -13.06 -4.36 -0.47
CA LEU A 25 -13.16 -3.87 0.92
C LEU A 25 -14.60 -3.97 1.45
N TRP A 26 -15.59 -3.71 0.59
CA TRP A 26 -16.99 -3.88 0.93
C TRP A 26 -17.33 -5.35 1.26
N ALA A 27 -16.86 -6.29 0.46
CA ALA A 27 -17.07 -7.72 0.70
C ALA A 27 -16.48 -8.16 2.05
N LEU A 28 -15.24 -7.78 2.34
CA LEU A 28 -14.63 -8.05 3.65
C LEU A 28 -15.45 -7.45 4.80
N ARG A 29 -15.90 -6.21 4.65
CA ARG A 29 -16.74 -5.54 5.66
C ARG A 29 -18.08 -6.25 5.87
N SER A 30 -18.72 -6.74 4.80
CA SER A 30 -19.98 -7.47 4.83
C SER A 30 -19.88 -8.82 5.56
N LEU A 31 -18.71 -9.45 5.51
CA LEU A 31 -18.38 -10.65 6.29
C LEU A 31 -18.08 -10.36 7.77
N GLY A 32 -18.20 -9.12 8.20
CA GLY A 32 -17.94 -8.73 9.59
C GLY A 32 -16.46 -8.44 9.89
N VAL A 33 -15.58 -8.41 8.89
CA VAL A 33 -14.16 -8.06 9.08
C VAL A 33 -14.04 -6.65 9.66
N ARG A 34 -13.17 -6.49 10.63
CA ARG A 34 -12.85 -5.22 11.30
C ARG A 34 -11.38 -4.83 11.20
N GLN A 35 -10.53 -5.78 10.86
CA GLN A 35 -9.08 -5.58 10.73
C GLN A 35 -8.65 -6.16 9.39
N VAL A 36 -7.94 -5.38 8.61
CA VAL A 36 -7.42 -5.76 7.29
C VAL A 36 -5.91 -5.61 7.31
N LEU A 37 -5.23 -6.70 7.01
CA LEU A 37 -3.81 -6.68 6.73
C LEU A 37 -3.64 -6.78 5.21
N GLY A 38 -2.96 -5.81 4.62
CA GLY A 38 -2.72 -5.74 3.17
C GLY A 38 -1.26 -6.09 2.84
N PRO A 39 -0.92 -7.39 2.68
CA PRO A 39 0.41 -7.76 2.18
C PRO A 39 0.59 -7.25 0.75
N CYS A 40 1.78 -6.73 0.45
CA CYS A 40 2.08 -6.21 -0.88
C CYS A 40 3.58 -6.26 -1.19
N ALA A 41 3.93 -6.52 -2.44
CA ALA A 41 5.26 -6.32 -2.96
C ALA A 41 5.52 -4.82 -3.16
N VAL A 42 6.73 -4.37 -2.87
CA VAL A 42 7.13 -2.97 -2.96
C VAL A 42 8.58 -2.85 -3.46
N GLY A 43 8.87 -1.74 -4.12
CA GLY A 43 10.25 -1.31 -4.38
C GLY A 43 10.79 -0.48 -3.21
N GLY A 44 12.08 -0.63 -2.91
CA GLY A 44 12.82 0.22 -1.99
C GLY A 44 13.22 1.53 -2.64
N LEU A 45 13.09 2.65 -1.92
CA LEU A 45 13.51 3.98 -2.38
C LEU A 45 14.71 4.52 -1.60
N ARG A 46 15.17 3.80 -0.59
CA ARG A 46 16.27 4.20 0.30
C ARG A 46 17.31 3.09 0.40
N PRO A 47 18.61 3.43 0.48
CA PRO A 47 19.70 2.43 0.57
C PRO A 47 19.63 1.53 1.82
N ASP A 48 18.96 1.99 2.88
CA ASP A 48 18.80 1.23 4.13
C ASP A 48 17.61 0.27 4.11
N VAL A 49 16.91 0.16 2.98
CA VAL A 49 15.79 -0.77 2.76
C VAL A 49 16.16 -1.67 1.58
N ALA A 50 16.34 -2.95 1.85
CA ALA A 50 16.86 -3.91 0.87
C ALA A 50 15.84 -4.99 0.49
N PRO A 51 15.98 -5.61 -0.69
CA PRO A 51 15.19 -6.78 -1.05
C PRO A 51 15.25 -7.88 0.02
N GLY A 52 14.08 -8.38 0.42
CA GLY A 52 13.90 -9.30 1.54
C GLY A 52 13.42 -8.63 2.83
N ASP A 53 13.55 -7.32 2.97
CA ASP A 53 13.02 -6.61 4.14
C ASP A 53 11.48 -6.67 4.15
N ILE A 54 10.93 -6.82 5.35
CA ILE A 54 9.50 -6.66 5.61
C ILE A 54 9.28 -5.37 6.38
N VAL A 55 8.47 -4.48 5.84
CA VAL A 55 8.24 -3.15 6.41
C VAL A 55 6.76 -2.93 6.68
N VAL A 56 6.43 -2.37 7.84
CA VAL A 56 5.10 -1.83 8.15
C VAL A 56 5.20 -0.31 8.07
N PRO A 57 4.75 0.31 6.98
CA PRO A 57 4.81 1.76 6.82
C PRO A 57 3.87 2.47 7.81
N ASP A 58 4.19 3.70 8.15
CA ASP A 58 3.36 4.56 9.01
C ASP A 58 2.72 5.72 8.23
N GLN A 59 3.22 6.04 7.05
CA GLN A 59 2.69 7.11 6.19
C GLN A 59 2.46 6.64 4.75
N LEU A 60 1.55 7.33 4.07
CA LEU A 60 1.17 7.06 2.69
C LEU A 60 1.07 8.36 1.89
N VAL A 61 1.65 8.34 0.68
CA VAL A 61 1.48 9.40 -0.31
C VAL A 61 0.80 8.82 -1.55
N ASP A 62 -0.30 9.42 -1.96
CA ASP A 62 -1.03 9.03 -3.16
C ASP A 62 -0.50 9.81 -4.39
N ARG A 63 -0.07 9.05 -5.40
CA ARG A 63 0.29 9.52 -6.75
C ARG A 63 -0.54 8.83 -7.83
N THR A 64 -1.66 8.22 -7.46
CA THR A 64 -2.62 7.66 -8.41
C THR A 64 -3.48 8.77 -9.04
N THR A 65 -4.08 8.53 -10.19
CA THR A 65 -4.75 9.58 -10.96
C THR A 65 -6.21 9.28 -11.28
N ARG A 66 -6.64 8.03 -11.23
CA ARG A 66 -7.95 7.61 -11.72
C ARG A 66 -8.73 6.72 -10.73
N ARG A 67 -8.24 6.57 -9.51
CA ARG A 67 -8.85 5.66 -8.55
C ARG A 67 -9.93 6.34 -7.73
N VAL A 68 -11.07 5.68 -7.62
CA VAL A 68 -12.13 6.10 -6.72
C VAL A 68 -11.73 5.70 -5.30
N ASN A 69 -11.59 6.66 -4.42
CA ASN A 69 -11.05 6.50 -3.06
C ASN A 69 -12.10 6.67 -1.94
N GLY A 70 -13.38 6.60 -2.27
CA GLY A 70 -14.47 6.74 -1.30
C GLY A 70 -15.72 5.95 -1.71
N TYR A 71 -16.63 5.76 -0.76
CA TYR A 71 -17.94 5.15 -0.98
C TYR A 71 -19.07 6.17 -1.02
N VAL A 72 -18.89 7.32 -0.37
CA VAL A 72 -19.93 8.33 -0.26
C VAL A 72 -19.98 9.15 -1.53
N GLU A 73 -21.08 9.00 -2.28
CA GLU A 73 -21.29 9.69 -3.57
C GLU A 73 -22.18 10.94 -3.44
N ARG A 74 -22.82 11.13 -2.28
CA ARG A 74 -23.69 12.29 -2.00
C ARG A 74 -23.47 12.79 -0.58
N GLY A 75 -23.42 14.10 -0.42
CA GLY A 75 -23.11 14.72 0.86
C GLY A 75 -21.61 14.88 1.09
N ALA A 76 -21.24 15.46 2.24
CA ALA A 76 -19.86 15.73 2.63
C ALA A 76 -19.49 14.84 3.82
N VAL A 77 -18.76 13.76 3.56
CA VAL A 77 -18.18 12.91 4.61
C VAL A 77 -16.67 12.95 4.46
N HIS A 78 -16.00 13.45 5.50
CA HIS A 78 -14.55 13.53 5.55
C HIS A 78 -14.04 12.64 6.68
N VAL A 79 -13.30 11.57 6.35
CA VAL A 79 -12.65 10.75 7.36
C VAL A 79 -11.30 11.36 7.76
N PRO A 80 -10.93 11.38 9.06
CA PRO A 80 -9.60 11.79 9.47
C PRO A 80 -8.56 10.81 8.93
N PHE A 81 -7.51 11.32 8.28
CA PHE A 81 -6.54 10.49 7.56
C PHE A 81 -5.08 10.94 7.76
N ALA A 82 -4.80 11.71 8.80
CA ALA A 82 -3.44 12.10 9.17
C ALA A 82 -2.55 10.89 9.43
N ASP A 83 -3.12 9.86 10.07
CA ASP A 83 -2.49 8.56 10.31
C ASP A 83 -3.23 7.49 9.49
N PRO A 84 -2.77 7.17 8.27
CA PRO A 84 -3.49 6.29 7.35
C PRO A 84 -3.63 4.85 7.85
N TYR A 85 -2.67 4.39 8.64
CA TYR A 85 -2.62 3.01 9.13
C TYR A 85 -3.07 2.89 10.59
N CYS A 86 -3.60 1.72 10.94
CA CYS A 86 -4.05 1.42 12.30
C CYS A 86 -2.84 1.18 13.22
N PRO A 87 -2.56 2.04 14.21
CA PRO A 87 -1.36 1.91 15.04
C PRO A 87 -1.31 0.59 15.80
N ARG A 88 -2.44 0.11 16.31
CA ARG A 88 -2.53 -1.15 17.03
C ARG A 88 -2.18 -2.35 16.14
N LEU A 89 -2.67 -2.39 14.90
CA LEU A 89 -2.38 -3.46 13.96
C LEU A 89 -0.92 -3.39 13.48
N SER A 90 -0.43 -2.19 13.20
CA SER A 90 0.97 -1.96 12.81
C SER A 90 1.94 -2.38 13.91
N THR A 91 1.67 -2.02 15.18
CA THR A 91 2.49 -2.46 16.32
C THR A 91 2.47 -3.98 16.47
N ALA A 92 1.32 -4.63 16.29
CA ALA A 92 1.24 -6.08 16.37
C ALA A 92 2.07 -6.79 15.29
N CYS A 93 2.08 -6.25 14.06
CA CYS A 93 2.94 -6.76 12.98
C CYS A 93 4.42 -6.54 13.26
N ALA A 94 4.77 -5.35 13.75
CA ALA A 94 6.15 -4.96 14.08
C ALA A 94 6.71 -5.66 15.32
N ALA A 95 5.90 -6.41 16.07
CA ALA A 95 6.38 -7.24 17.16
C ALA A 95 7.26 -8.43 16.70
N HIS A 96 7.18 -8.79 15.41
CA HIS A 96 8.07 -9.79 14.85
C HIS A 96 9.47 -9.19 14.60
N PRO A 97 10.56 -9.85 15.02
CA PRO A 97 11.91 -9.24 14.99
C PRO A 97 12.44 -8.92 13.58
N GLU A 98 11.92 -9.57 12.56
CA GLU A 98 12.30 -9.33 11.16
C GLU A 98 11.49 -8.21 10.50
N VAL A 99 10.52 -7.63 11.19
CA VAL A 99 9.65 -6.59 10.64
C VAL A 99 10.13 -5.21 11.07
N ARG A 100 10.44 -4.38 10.09
CA ARG A 100 10.78 -2.97 10.31
C ARG A 100 9.51 -2.13 10.42
N GLN A 101 9.47 -1.19 11.33
CA GLN A 101 8.34 -0.26 11.47
C GLN A 101 8.74 1.14 11.01
N GLY A 102 7.81 1.82 10.35
CA GLY A 102 7.94 3.21 9.91
C GLY A 102 8.28 3.35 8.44
N GLY A 103 8.21 4.56 7.99
CA GLY A 103 8.50 4.97 6.62
C GLY A 103 7.27 5.29 5.80
N THR A 104 7.47 6.16 4.83
CA THR A 104 6.43 6.62 3.91
C THR A 104 6.36 5.74 2.67
N MET A 105 5.19 5.22 2.37
CA MET A 105 4.92 4.48 1.14
C MET A 105 4.23 5.38 0.12
N VAL A 106 4.88 5.62 -1.02
CA VAL A 106 4.23 6.26 -2.17
C VAL A 106 3.49 5.21 -3.00
N VAL A 107 2.28 5.52 -3.41
CA VAL A 107 1.46 4.64 -4.26
C VAL A 107 1.28 5.29 -5.63
N ILE A 108 1.75 4.61 -6.66
CA ILE A 108 1.63 5.04 -8.06
C ILE A 108 0.51 4.27 -8.78
N GLU A 109 0.06 4.80 -9.92
CA GLU A 109 -1.05 4.20 -10.67
C GLU A 109 -0.75 2.78 -11.18
N GLY A 110 0.46 2.58 -11.72
CA GLY A 110 0.76 1.37 -12.49
C GLY A 110 -0.02 1.30 -13.82
N PRO A 111 0.05 0.21 -14.59
CA PRO A 111 0.85 -1.00 -14.33
C PRO A 111 2.35 -0.86 -14.64
N ARG A 112 2.76 0.23 -15.31
CA ARG A 112 4.18 0.47 -15.56
C ARG A 112 4.92 0.81 -14.27
N PHE A 113 6.15 0.41 -14.17
CA PHE A 113 7.06 0.87 -13.13
C PHE A 113 7.44 2.35 -13.33
N SER A 114 8.07 2.94 -12.34
CA SER A 114 8.58 4.30 -12.38
C SER A 114 9.69 4.47 -13.41
N THR A 115 9.81 5.66 -13.97
CA THR A 115 11.04 6.05 -14.65
C THR A 115 12.13 6.35 -13.61
N ARG A 116 13.41 6.31 -14.01
CA ARG A 116 14.54 6.70 -13.13
C ARG A 116 14.37 8.11 -12.55
N ALA A 117 13.81 9.03 -13.33
CA ALA A 117 13.56 10.40 -12.87
C ALA A 117 12.44 10.47 -11.82
N GLU A 118 11.36 9.69 -11.99
CA GLU A 118 10.30 9.58 -11.00
C GLU A 118 10.82 8.99 -9.69
N SER A 119 11.55 7.88 -9.75
CA SER A 119 12.10 7.20 -8.56
C SER A 119 13.06 8.09 -7.78
N ARG A 120 13.97 8.79 -8.49
CA ARG A 120 14.87 9.76 -7.85
C ARG A 120 14.10 10.88 -7.16
N SER A 121 13.08 11.43 -7.83
CA SER A 121 12.22 12.46 -7.23
C SER A 121 11.49 11.97 -5.97
N TYR A 122 11.08 10.71 -5.93
CA TYR A 122 10.46 10.12 -4.74
C TYR A 122 11.47 9.89 -3.61
N ALA A 123 12.65 9.39 -3.93
CA ALA A 123 13.74 9.21 -2.98
C ALA A 123 14.21 10.55 -2.38
N ASP A 124 14.33 11.61 -3.19
CA ASP A 124 14.73 12.96 -2.77
C ASP A 124 13.71 13.58 -1.78
N GLN A 125 12.44 13.18 -1.83
CA GLN A 125 11.43 13.56 -0.86
C GLN A 125 11.52 12.77 0.47
N GLY A 126 12.46 11.84 0.58
CA GLY A 126 12.67 11.02 1.77
C GLY A 126 11.67 9.88 1.93
N TRP A 127 10.92 9.52 0.88
CA TRP A 127 10.01 8.39 0.94
C TRP A 127 10.77 7.07 0.93
N THR A 128 10.19 6.06 1.54
CA THR A 128 10.88 4.82 1.86
C THR A 128 10.57 3.69 0.89
N LEU A 129 9.31 3.59 0.48
CA LEU A 129 8.78 2.47 -0.31
C LEU A 129 7.92 2.99 -1.46
N ILE A 130 7.88 2.22 -2.55
CA ILE A 130 6.96 2.45 -3.66
C ILE A 130 6.09 1.23 -3.91
N ASN A 131 4.81 1.46 -4.19
CA ASN A 131 3.78 0.44 -4.32
C ASN A 131 2.73 0.84 -5.36
N MET A 132 1.87 -0.09 -5.75
CA MET A 132 0.77 0.18 -6.70
C MET A 132 -0.63 -0.13 -6.14
N THR A 133 -0.75 -0.62 -4.91
CA THR A 133 -2.03 -1.13 -4.38
C THR A 133 -2.48 -0.58 -3.05
N GLY A 134 -1.61 0.06 -2.26
CA GLY A 134 -1.95 0.58 -0.94
C GLY A 134 -2.99 1.71 -0.95
N HIS A 135 -3.11 2.42 -2.07
CA HIS A 135 -4.20 3.34 -2.35
C HIS A 135 -5.05 2.79 -3.51
N PRO A 136 -6.37 2.74 -3.40
CA PRO A 136 -7.23 3.31 -2.36
C PRO A 136 -7.62 2.35 -1.22
N GLU A 137 -6.91 1.24 -0.98
CA GLU A 137 -7.30 0.31 0.10
C GLU A 137 -7.40 1.00 1.47
N ALA A 138 -6.38 1.80 1.83
CA ALA A 138 -6.33 2.44 3.15
C ALA A 138 -7.50 3.43 3.39
N PRO A 139 -7.79 4.41 2.51
CA PRO A 139 -8.93 5.31 2.71
C PRO A 139 -10.28 4.59 2.64
N LEU A 140 -10.45 3.61 1.76
CA LEU A 140 -11.68 2.82 1.67
C LEU A 140 -11.93 2.00 2.95
N ALA A 141 -10.91 1.38 3.51
CA ALA A 141 -11.00 0.69 4.80
C ALA A 141 -11.39 1.66 5.93
N ARG A 142 -10.83 2.88 5.93
CA ARG A 142 -11.15 3.91 6.91
C ARG A 142 -12.61 4.35 6.84
N GLU A 143 -13.16 4.59 5.65
CA GLU A 143 -14.58 4.92 5.48
C GLU A 143 -15.52 3.80 5.97
N LEU A 144 -15.12 2.55 5.82
CA LEU A 144 -15.88 1.39 6.31
C LEU A 144 -15.68 1.10 7.81
N GLY A 145 -14.92 1.93 8.52
CA GLY A 145 -14.62 1.74 9.95
C GLY A 145 -13.79 0.49 10.23
N MET A 146 -12.93 0.11 9.29
CA MET A 146 -11.98 -0.99 9.46
C MET A 146 -10.58 -0.47 9.82
N CYS A 147 -9.89 -1.17 10.71
CA CYS A 147 -8.46 -1.04 10.93
C CYS A 147 -7.72 -1.59 9.70
N TYR A 148 -6.82 -0.81 9.11
CA TYR A 148 -5.98 -1.26 7.99
C TYR A 148 -4.51 -1.05 8.30
N SER A 149 -3.67 -2.02 7.96
CA SER A 149 -2.21 -1.88 7.95
C SER A 149 -1.65 -2.58 6.72
N ALA A 150 -0.65 -1.99 6.10
CA ALA A 150 0.12 -2.65 5.06
C ALA A 150 1.24 -3.49 5.67
N LEU A 151 1.55 -4.61 5.01
CA LEU A 151 2.75 -5.40 5.28
C LEU A 151 3.53 -5.49 3.97
N ALA A 152 4.54 -4.65 3.85
CA ALA A 152 5.28 -4.44 2.62
C ALA A 152 6.51 -5.36 2.57
N LEU A 153 6.56 -6.25 1.59
CA LEU A 153 7.75 -7.04 1.27
C LEU A 153 8.54 -6.32 0.19
N VAL A 154 9.76 -5.94 0.49
CA VAL A 154 10.66 -5.33 -0.49
C VAL A 154 11.17 -6.42 -1.43
N THR A 155 10.83 -6.31 -2.71
CA THR A 155 11.22 -7.29 -3.73
C THR A 155 12.41 -6.83 -4.57
N ASP A 156 12.58 -5.52 -4.68
CA ASP A 156 13.59 -4.87 -5.54
C ASP A 156 13.90 -3.46 -5.03
N MET A 157 14.94 -2.85 -5.57
CA MET A 157 15.14 -1.41 -5.47
C MET A 157 14.49 -0.75 -6.68
N ASP A 158 13.76 0.35 -6.45
CA ASP A 158 13.11 1.05 -7.56
C ASP A 158 14.14 1.69 -8.50
N ALA A 159 13.75 1.88 -9.77
CA ALA A 159 14.65 2.30 -10.83
C ALA A 159 15.43 3.59 -10.51
N GLY A 160 16.76 3.55 -10.54
CA GLY A 160 17.64 4.70 -10.35
C GLY A 160 17.91 5.08 -8.90
N VAL A 161 17.53 4.25 -7.95
CA VAL A 161 17.91 4.37 -6.53
C VAL A 161 19.29 3.73 -6.30
N ASP A 162 19.57 2.67 -7.02
CA ASP A 162 20.92 2.06 -7.11
C ASP A 162 21.47 2.15 -8.53
N GLU A 163 22.73 1.71 -8.72
CA GLU A 163 23.38 1.67 -10.05
C GLU A 163 22.91 0.48 -10.90
N GLY A 164 22.02 -0.38 -10.37
CA GLY A 164 21.52 -1.57 -11.02
C GLY A 164 20.55 -1.30 -12.18
N GLU A 165 20.30 -2.32 -12.99
CA GLU A 165 19.19 -2.31 -13.93
C GLU A 165 17.88 -2.30 -13.10
N GLY A 166 16.99 -1.34 -13.39
CA GLY A 166 15.67 -1.31 -12.76
C GLY A 166 14.91 -2.61 -13.03
N VAL A 167 13.81 -2.81 -12.31
CA VAL A 167 12.93 -4.00 -12.44
C VAL A 167 12.59 -4.23 -13.90
N SER A 168 12.90 -5.42 -14.39
CA SER A 168 12.65 -5.89 -15.77
C SER A 168 11.42 -6.79 -15.83
#